data_7d09284042c363df9836d03be4d0346f
#
_entry.id   7d09284042c363df9836d03be4d0346f
#
_cell.length_a   1.000
_cell.length_b   1.000
_cell.length_c   1.000
_cell.angle_alpha   90.00
_cell.angle_beta   90.00
_cell.angle_gamma   90.00
#
_symmetry.space_group_name_H-M   'P 1'
#
loop_
_entity.id
_entity.type
_entity.pdbx_description
1 polymer ?
#
loop_
_entity_poly.entity_id
_entity_poly.type
_entity_poly.pdbx_seq_one_letter_code
_entity_poly.pdbx_strand_id
1 'polypeptide(L)'
;MGFFDRISNIWKGFLSLWVSNIETRNPEAVYESAIDERVKRHKELKKAVSGIVYLRNKLSAELEDREKQLREVMQQLPVAVEEGEDEVAMVLIARKDELTAEIENLSVELTKVSGQAEEAKRGLVSFQAEIEKLKREKEKMLAKKANAEARIEIQETLDGLSTDADVKALDNVREHISKLQAEADIGSEIKGDSLDAKLAKIKGRAQNASARTQLAEMKRQMESRKAASVEGGVKKTM
;
A
#
# COMPACT_ATOMS: atom_id res chain seq x y z
N MET A 1 6.23 21.06 8.09
CA MET A 1 6.33 19.88 9.00
C MET A 1 5.07 19.05 8.80
N GLY A 2 5.19 17.99 8.02
CA GLY A 2 4.07 17.17 7.62
C GLY A 2 3.55 16.30 8.76
N PHE A 3 2.30 15.90 8.67
CA PHE A 3 1.65 14.95 9.59
C PHE A 3 2.49 13.67 9.79
N PHE A 4 3.19 13.22 8.75
CA PHE A 4 4.09 12.07 8.76
C PHE A 4 5.37 12.26 9.58
N ASP A 5 5.94 13.47 9.65
CA ASP A 5 7.11 13.76 10.49
C ASP A 5 6.79 13.64 11.98
N ARG A 6 5.57 14.01 12.37
CA ARG A 6 5.10 13.87 13.75
C ARG A 6 4.89 12.41 14.16
N ILE A 7 4.36 11.59 13.26
CA ILE A 7 4.18 10.14 13.49
C ILE A 7 5.54 9.44 13.57
N SER A 8 6.49 9.76 12.70
CA SER A 8 7.85 9.20 12.73
C SER A 8 8.61 9.52 14.01
N ASN A 9 8.46 10.74 14.54
CA ASN A 9 9.14 11.16 15.77
C ASN A 9 8.53 10.54 17.04
N ILE A 10 7.22 10.33 17.07
CA ILE A 10 6.54 9.58 18.14
C ILE A 10 7.04 8.13 18.15
N TRP A 11 7.33 7.57 16.96
CA TRP A 11 7.82 6.20 16.79
C TRP A 11 9.23 6.00 17.36
N LYS A 12 10.15 6.90 17.06
CA LYS A 12 11.54 6.81 17.58
C LYS A 12 11.58 6.96 19.10
N GLY A 13 10.77 7.85 19.66
CA GLY A 13 10.67 8.04 21.11
C GLY A 13 10.07 6.84 21.83
N PHE A 14 9.07 6.21 21.23
CA PHE A 14 8.40 5.03 21.81
C PHE A 14 9.31 3.78 21.80
N LEU A 15 10.05 3.54 20.72
CA LEU A 15 11.00 2.42 20.66
C LEU A 15 12.15 2.57 21.68
N SER A 16 12.68 3.78 21.89
CA SER A 16 13.80 4.00 22.81
C SER A 16 13.41 3.84 24.29
N LEU A 17 12.20 4.22 24.66
CA LEU A 17 11.66 4.04 26.02
C LEU A 17 11.29 2.58 26.33
N TRP A 18 10.98 1.78 25.30
CA TRP A 18 10.58 0.39 25.46
C TRP A 18 11.75 -0.58 25.58
N VAL A 19 12.88 -0.28 24.94
CA VAL A 19 14.07 -1.15 24.98
C VAL A 19 14.74 -1.13 26.35
N SER A 20 14.55 -0.09 27.17
CA SER A 20 15.24 0.04 28.45
C SER A 20 14.53 -0.58 29.66
N ASN A 21 13.24 -0.98 29.57
CA ASN A 21 12.46 -1.34 30.76
C ASN A 21 11.61 -2.60 30.65
N ILE A 22 11.72 -3.42 29.61
CA ILE A 22 10.96 -4.67 29.54
C ILE A 22 11.89 -5.85 29.80
N GLU A 23 11.78 -6.34 31.02
CA GLU A 23 12.24 -7.68 31.35
C GLU A 23 11.73 -8.68 30.31
N THR A 24 12.65 -9.40 29.74
CA THR A 24 12.63 -10.28 28.58
C THR A 24 11.66 -11.48 28.65
N ARG A 25 10.61 -11.43 29.49
CA ARG A 25 9.78 -12.61 29.78
C ARG A 25 8.73 -12.95 28.76
N ASN A 26 8.20 -11.98 27.99
CA ASN A 26 7.20 -12.33 26.97
C ASN A 26 7.15 -11.33 25.80
N PRO A 27 8.09 -11.37 24.85
CA PRO A 27 8.10 -10.48 23.70
C PRO A 27 6.87 -10.67 22.79
N GLU A 28 6.26 -11.85 22.81
CA GLU A 28 5.07 -12.16 22.03
C GLU A 28 3.88 -11.30 22.42
N ALA A 29 3.55 -11.24 23.70
CA ALA A 29 2.44 -10.43 24.22
C ALA A 29 2.60 -8.94 23.91
N VAL A 30 3.85 -8.48 23.88
CA VAL A 30 4.18 -7.10 23.54
C VAL A 30 3.86 -6.80 22.08
N TYR A 31 4.31 -7.65 21.16
CA TYR A 31 4.00 -7.52 19.74
C TYR A 31 2.50 -7.64 19.46
N GLU A 32 1.81 -8.58 20.13
CA GLU A 32 0.37 -8.75 20.00
C GLU A 32 -0.39 -7.48 20.40
N SER A 33 -0.09 -6.95 21.59
CA SER A 33 -0.72 -5.72 22.05
C SER A 33 -0.46 -4.55 21.10
N ALA A 34 0.76 -4.42 20.58
CA ALA A 34 1.11 -3.38 19.62
C ALA A 34 0.40 -3.55 18.27
N ILE A 35 0.24 -4.78 17.80
CA ILE A 35 -0.48 -5.08 16.55
C ILE A 35 -1.97 -4.80 16.74
N ASP A 36 -2.57 -5.24 17.84
CA ASP A 36 -3.99 -5.06 18.13
C ASP A 36 -4.37 -3.58 18.24
N GLU A 37 -3.54 -2.77 18.90
CA GLU A 37 -3.74 -1.33 18.97
C GLU A 37 -3.71 -0.70 17.56
N ARG A 38 -2.77 -1.10 16.71
CA ARG A 38 -2.69 -0.60 15.34
C ARG A 38 -3.87 -1.05 14.48
N VAL A 39 -4.32 -2.28 14.64
CA VAL A 39 -5.52 -2.79 13.96
C VAL A 39 -6.76 -1.98 14.35
N LYS A 40 -6.91 -1.64 15.62
CA LYS A 40 -8.00 -0.77 16.10
C LYS A 40 -7.91 0.62 15.45
N ARG A 41 -6.75 1.24 15.49
CA ARG A 41 -6.52 2.57 14.86
C ARG A 41 -6.73 2.54 13.35
N HIS A 42 -6.31 1.46 12.68
CA HIS A 42 -6.57 1.29 11.24
C HIS A 42 -8.06 1.24 10.94
N LYS A 43 -8.85 0.56 11.79
CA LYS A 43 -10.31 0.51 11.65
C LYS A 43 -10.96 1.90 11.82
N GLU A 44 -10.48 2.69 12.76
CA GLU A 44 -10.96 4.07 12.97
C GLU A 44 -10.59 4.98 11.80
N LEU A 45 -9.33 4.91 11.33
CA LEU A 45 -8.88 5.62 10.14
C LEU A 45 -9.69 5.25 8.91
N LYS A 46 -9.97 3.96 8.70
CA LYS A 46 -10.80 3.49 7.59
C LYS A 46 -12.19 4.12 7.63
N LYS A 47 -12.79 4.25 8.82
CA LYS A 47 -14.09 4.94 8.98
C LYS A 47 -13.99 6.43 8.63
N ALA A 48 -12.94 7.11 9.08
CA ALA A 48 -12.71 8.52 8.76
C ALA A 48 -12.48 8.73 7.25
N VAL A 49 -11.65 7.90 6.61
CA VAL A 49 -11.41 7.94 5.16
C VAL A 49 -12.70 7.69 4.38
N SER A 50 -13.54 6.76 4.85
CA SER A 50 -14.85 6.51 4.23
C SER A 50 -15.75 7.74 4.29
N GLY A 51 -15.68 8.53 5.36
CA GLY A 51 -16.41 9.80 5.47
C GLY A 51 -15.97 10.83 4.42
N ILE A 52 -14.66 10.98 4.21
CA ILE A 52 -14.12 11.89 3.17
C ILE A 52 -14.51 11.43 1.77
N VAL A 53 -14.43 10.12 1.50
CA VAL A 53 -14.83 9.55 0.21
C VAL A 53 -16.34 9.73 -0.04
N TYR A 54 -17.16 9.59 1.00
CA TYR A 54 -18.59 9.86 0.91
C TYR A 54 -18.86 11.34 0.56
N LEU A 55 -18.19 12.28 1.24
CA LEU A 55 -18.32 13.70 0.95
C LEU A 55 -17.92 14.02 -0.49
N ARG A 56 -16.79 13.49 -0.97
CA ARG A 56 -16.36 13.63 -2.37
C ARG A 56 -17.44 13.15 -3.35
N ASN A 57 -18.01 11.96 -3.10
CA ASN A 57 -19.03 11.40 -3.97
C ASN A 57 -20.31 12.24 -3.95
N LYS A 58 -20.69 12.79 -2.79
CA LYS A 58 -21.83 13.70 -2.65
C LYS A 58 -21.60 14.97 -3.48
N LEU A 59 -20.44 15.62 -3.33
CA LEU A 59 -20.10 16.81 -4.10
C LEU A 59 -20.05 16.53 -5.61
N SER A 60 -19.55 15.37 -6.01
CA SER A 60 -19.53 14.95 -7.42
C SER A 60 -20.96 14.82 -8.00
N ALA A 61 -21.87 14.20 -7.25
CA ALA A 61 -23.26 14.06 -7.67
C ALA A 61 -24.01 15.41 -7.72
N GLU A 62 -23.71 16.29 -6.77
CA GLU A 62 -24.29 17.64 -6.75
C GLU A 62 -23.80 18.49 -7.91
N LEU A 63 -22.50 18.42 -8.23
CA LEU A 63 -21.92 19.07 -9.40
C LEU A 63 -22.61 18.59 -10.70
N GLU A 64 -22.74 17.29 -10.87
CA GLU A 64 -23.40 16.69 -12.04
C GLU A 64 -24.86 17.17 -12.19
N ASP A 65 -25.60 17.27 -11.07
CA ASP A 65 -26.97 17.78 -11.08
C ASP A 65 -27.03 19.27 -11.48
N ARG A 66 -26.13 20.11 -10.96
CA ARG A 66 -26.07 21.52 -11.37
C ARG A 66 -25.69 21.69 -12.82
N GLU A 67 -24.75 20.93 -13.32
CA GLU A 67 -24.39 20.93 -14.75
C GLU A 67 -25.57 20.48 -15.65
N LYS A 68 -26.37 19.53 -15.18
CA LYS A 68 -27.59 19.11 -15.90
C LYS A 68 -28.60 20.26 -15.94
N GLN A 69 -28.88 20.91 -14.80
CA GLN A 69 -29.77 22.06 -14.74
C GLN A 69 -29.29 23.20 -15.66
N LEU A 70 -27.98 23.47 -15.67
CA LEU A 70 -27.42 24.47 -16.57
C LEU A 70 -27.65 24.13 -18.03
N ARG A 71 -27.45 22.87 -18.43
CA ARG A 71 -27.74 22.42 -19.81
C ARG A 71 -29.20 22.62 -20.17
N GLU A 72 -30.14 22.33 -19.28
CA GLU A 72 -31.57 22.52 -19.49
C GLU A 72 -31.90 24.02 -19.68
N VAL A 73 -31.37 24.91 -18.82
CA VAL A 73 -31.53 26.35 -18.97
C VAL A 73 -30.94 26.86 -20.29
N MET A 74 -29.75 26.36 -20.68
CA MET A 74 -29.13 26.74 -21.97
C MET A 74 -29.90 26.26 -23.19
N GLN A 75 -30.69 25.20 -23.08
CA GLN A 75 -31.59 24.76 -24.15
C GLN A 75 -32.87 25.59 -24.22
N GLN A 76 -33.41 26.05 -23.09
CA GLN A 76 -34.63 26.83 -23.00
C GLN A 76 -34.43 28.31 -23.39
N LEU A 77 -33.27 28.86 -23.04
CA LEU A 77 -32.98 30.28 -23.26
C LEU A 77 -33.12 30.73 -24.74
N PRO A 78 -32.54 30.03 -25.73
CA PRO A 78 -32.74 30.43 -27.14
C PRO A 78 -34.18 30.39 -27.57
N VAL A 79 -34.98 29.43 -27.11
CA VAL A 79 -36.40 29.31 -27.43
C VAL A 79 -37.17 30.49 -26.88
N ALA A 80 -36.95 30.88 -25.62
CA ALA A 80 -37.58 32.05 -25.01
C ALA A 80 -37.28 33.34 -25.77
N VAL A 81 -36.04 33.48 -26.26
CA VAL A 81 -35.61 34.64 -27.06
C VAL A 81 -36.27 34.64 -28.46
N GLU A 82 -36.37 33.46 -29.12
CA GLU A 82 -37.00 33.33 -30.41
C GLU A 82 -38.52 33.61 -30.38
N GLU A 83 -39.17 33.23 -29.25
CA GLU A 83 -40.59 33.48 -29.05
C GLU A 83 -40.89 34.90 -28.58
N GLY A 84 -39.85 35.72 -28.30
CA GLY A 84 -40.01 37.10 -27.85
C GLY A 84 -40.47 37.23 -26.39
N GLU A 85 -40.27 36.18 -25.58
CA GLU A 85 -40.63 36.10 -24.18
C GLU A 85 -39.49 36.70 -23.30
N ASP A 86 -39.30 38.03 -23.41
CA ASP A 86 -38.16 38.74 -22.79
C ASP A 86 -38.08 38.57 -21.28
N GLU A 87 -39.23 38.54 -20.57
CA GLU A 87 -39.27 38.34 -19.12
C GLU A 87 -38.76 36.94 -18.74
N VAL A 88 -39.15 35.91 -19.48
CA VAL A 88 -38.72 34.53 -19.31
C VAL A 88 -37.22 34.41 -19.61
N ALA A 89 -36.76 35.02 -20.70
CA ALA A 89 -35.36 35.05 -21.07
C ALA A 89 -34.49 35.69 -19.98
N MET A 90 -34.91 36.79 -19.36
CA MET A 90 -34.22 37.43 -18.26
C MET A 90 -34.10 36.53 -17.03
N VAL A 91 -35.16 35.81 -16.66
CA VAL A 91 -35.14 34.85 -15.54
C VAL A 91 -34.21 33.69 -15.85
N LEU A 92 -34.18 33.15 -17.07
CA LEU A 92 -33.29 32.09 -17.49
C LEU A 92 -31.83 32.54 -17.50
N ILE A 93 -31.54 33.79 -17.88
CA ILE A 93 -30.19 34.37 -17.80
C ILE A 93 -29.72 34.44 -16.34
N ALA A 94 -30.56 34.98 -15.45
CA ALA A 94 -30.22 35.04 -14.03
C ALA A 94 -29.98 33.65 -13.45
N ARG A 95 -30.80 32.66 -13.81
CA ARG A 95 -30.63 31.26 -13.40
C ARG A 95 -29.37 30.63 -13.94
N LYS A 96 -29.01 30.90 -15.19
CA LYS A 96 -27.76 30.46 -15.83
C LYS A 96 -26.54 30.99 -15.04
N ASP A 97 -26.55 32.27 -14.72
CA ASP A 97 -25.44 32.92 -14.02
C ASP A 97 -25.29 32.39 -12.59
N GLU A 98 -26.39 32.14 -11.88
CA GLU A 98 -26.40 31.48 -10.55
C GLU A 98 -25.83 30.07 -10.61
N LEU A 99 -26.31 29.23 -11.55
CA LEU A 99 -25.85 27.87 -11.73
C LEU A 99 -24.36 27.83 -12.11
N THR A 100 -23.89 28.77 -12.93
CA THR A 100 -22.49 28.87 -13.31
C THR A 100 -21.60 29.15 -12.09
N ALA A 101 -22.01 30.07 -11.21
CA ALA A 101 -21.29 30.36 -9.99
C ALA A 101 -21.30 29.18 -9.00
N GLU A 102 -22.45 28.47 -8.85
CA GLU A 102 -22.54 27.27 -8.04
C GLU A 102 -21.62 26.17 -8.53
N ILE A 103 -21.58 25.90 -9.86
CA ILE A 103 -20.71 24.90 -10.51
C ILE A 103 -19.24 25.21 -10.26
N GLU A 104 -18.83 26.48 -10.40
CA GLU A 104 -17.45 26.89 -10.13
C GLU A 104 -17.05 26.60 -8.68
N ASN A 105 -17.89 27.00 -7.72
CA ASN A 105 -17.65 26.76 -6.30
C ASN A 105 -17.58 25.26 -5.98
N LEU A 106 -18.54 24.47 -6.45
CA LEU A 106 -18.55 23.00 -6.26
C LEU A 106 -17.34 22.31 -6.90
N SER A 107 -16.90 22.76 -8.07
CA SER A 107 -15.71 22.26 -8.74
C SER A 107 -14.44 22.47 -7.95
N VAL A 108 -14.25 23.66 -7.37
CA VAL A 108 -13.13 24.00 -6.49
C VAL A 108 -13.16 23.13 -5.23
N GLU A 109 -14.33 23.01 -4.59
CA GLU A 109 -14.48 22.20 -3.39
C GLU A 109 -14.25 20.72 -3.66
N LEU A 110 -14.81 20.17 -4.76
CA LEU A 110 -14.61 18.79 -5.19
C LEU A 110 -13.13 18.48 -5.43
N THR A 111 -12.41 19.40 -6.08
CA THR A 111 -10.97 19.26 -6.32
C THR A 111 -10.21 19.14 -5.02
N LYS A 112 -10.50 20.02 -4.05
CA LYS A 112 -9.89 20.01 -2.71
C LYS A 112 -10.17 18.71 -1.97
N VAL A 113 -11.44 18.31 -1.89
CA VAL A 113 -11.86 17.09 -1.17
C VAL A 113 -11.34 15.84 -1.86
N SER A 114 -11.28 15.83 -3.21
CA SER A 114 -10.67 14.72 -3.96
C SER A 114 -9.21 14.54 -3.63
N GLY A 115 -8.43 15.61 -3.57
CA GLY A 115 -7.04 15.57 -3.14
C GLY A 115 -6.88 15.00 -1.72
N GLN A 116 -7.71 15.47 -0.78
CA GLN A 116 -7.72 14.98 0.60
C GLN A 116 -8.12 13.48 0.67
N ALA A 117 -9.09 13.04 -0.13
CA ALA A 117 -9.51 11.65 -0.17
C ALA A 117 -8.39 10.73 -0.68
N GLU A 118 -7.67 11.13 -1.72
CA GLU A 118 -6.56 10.35 -2.26
C GLU A 118 -5.34 10.33 -1.32
N GLU A 119 -5.05 11.42 -0.63
CA GLU A 119 -4.02 11.45 0.41
C GLU A 119 -4.37 10.54 1.58
N ALA A 120 -5.62 10.63 2.08
CA ALA A 120 -6.11 9.80 3.16
C ALA A 120 -6.11 8.30 2.82
N LYS A 121 -6.49 7.93 1.59
CA LYS A 121 -6.39 6.54 1.10
C LYS A 121 -4.95 6.05 1.07
N ARG A 122 -4.01 6.86 0.56
CA ARG A 122 -2.58 6.50 0.55
C ARG A 122 -2.06 6.29 1.97
N GLY A 123 -2.43 7.17 2.90
CA GLY A 123 -2.11 7.04 4.32
C GLY A 123 -2.64 5.73 4.92
N LEU A 124 -3.88 5.37 4.61
CA LEU A 124 -4.50 4.13 5.07
C LEU A 124 -3.76 2.88 4.55
N VAL A 125 -3.37 2.87 3.27
CA VAL A 125 -2.60 1.78 2.66
C VAL A 125 -1.21 1.66 3.29
N SER A 126 -0.53 2.80 3.52
CA SER A 126 0.77 2.82 4.20
C SER A 126 0.66 2.27 5.62
N PHE A 127 -0.37 2.66 6.36
CA PHE A 127 -0.61 2.17 7.71
C PHE A 127 -0.89 0.67 7.76
N GLN A 128 -1.64 0.14 6.78
CA GLN A 128 -1.84 -1.30 6.62
C GLN A 128 -0.51 -2.03 6.38
N ALA A 129 0.36 -1.49 5.53
CA ALA A 129 1.68 -2.07 5.26
C ALA A 129 2.57 -2.10 6.53
N GLU A 130 2.47 -1.09 7.39
CA GLU A 130 3.16 -1.07 8.67
C GLU A 130 2.69 -2.19 9.63
N ILE A 131 1.37 -2.43 9.69
CA ILE A 131 0.82 -3.55 10.47
C ILE A 131 1.38 -4.88 9.98
N GLU A 132 1.40 -5.10 8.66
CA GLU A 132 1.94 -6.33 8.08
C GLU A 132 3.46 -6.46 8.32
N LYS A 133 4.19 -5.34 8.34
CA LYS A 133 5.61 -5.33 8.71
C LYS A 133 5.81 -5.77 10.17
N LEU A 134 5.00 -5.24 11.11
CA LEU A 134 5.07 -5.63 12.52
C LEU A 134 4.75 -7.11 12.74
N LYS A 135 3.77 -7.65 12.04
CA LYS A 135 3.45 -9.08 12.09
C LYS A 135 4.65 -9.93 11.67
N ARG A 136 5.31 -9.55 10.57
CA ARG A 136 6.54 -10.24 10.12
C ARG A 136 7.70 -10.08 11.10
N GLU A 137 7.82 -8.93 11.75
CA GLU A 137 8.84 -8.72 12.80
C GLU A 137 8.57 -9.58 14.02
N LYS A 138 7.30 -9.70 14.46
CA LYS A 138 6.88 -10.65 15.51
C LYS A 138 7.33 -12.07 15.17
N GLU A 139 6.98 -12.57 13.98
CA GLU A 139 7.36 -13.92 13.54
C GLU A 139 8.88 -14.15 13.57
N LYS A 140 9.66 -13.17 13.08
CA LYS A 140 11.12 -13.25 13.13
C LYS A 140 11.67 -13.28 14.55
N MET A 141 11.08 -12.50 15.44
CA MET A 141 11.53 -12.47 16.85
C MET A 141 11.18 -13.77 17.56
N LEU A 142 10.01 -14.36 17.31
CA LEU A 142 9.64 -15.66 17.86
C LEU A 142 10.56 -16.77 17.36
N ALA A 143 10.88 -16.78 16.06
CA ALA A 143 11.85 -17.74 15.51
C ALA A 143 13.26 -17.58 16.12
N LYS A 144 13.73 -16.33 16.35
CA LYS A 144 15.00 -16.08 17.03
C LYS A 144 14.97 -16.54 18.49
N LYS A 145 13.86 -16.29 19.19
CA LYS A 145 13.68 -16.72 20.58
C LYS A 145 13.74 -18.25 20.66
N ALA A 146 12.96 -18.96 19.85
CA ALA A 146 12.97 -20.43 19.81
C ALA A 146 14.36 -21.00 19.48
N ASN A 147 15.09 -20.39 18.56
CA ASN A 147 16.47 -20.80 18.24
C ASN A 147 17.43 -20.57 19.40
N ALA A 148 17.28 -19.44 20.13
CA ALA A 148 18.11 -19.16 21.30
C ALA A 148 17.79 -20.15 22.46
N GLU A 149 16.51 -20.42 22.72
CA GLU A 149 16.07 -21.39 23.72
C GLU A 149 16.61 -22.79 23.41
N ALA A 150 16.50 -23.24 22.17
CA ALA A 150 17.05 -24.54 21.75
C ALA A 150 18.57 -24.61 21.91
N ARG A 151 19.31 -23.52 21.67
CA ARG A 151 20.77 -23.48 21.92
C ARG A 151 21.12 -23.56 23.39
N ILE A 152 20.36 -22.90 24.26
CA ILE A 152 20.54 -22.97 25.71
C ILE A 152 20.27 -24.39 26.17
N GLU A 153 19.19 -25.03 25.76
CA GLU A 153 18.85 -26.40 26.12
C GLU A 153 19.92 -27.42 25.68
N ILE A 154 20.47 -27.24 24.47
CA ILE A 154 21.60 -28.03 23.98
C ILE A 154 22.84 -27.82 24.89
N GLN A 155 23.15 -26.57 25.23
CA GLN A 155 24.31 -26.27 26.06
C GLN A 155 24.16 -26.84 27.48
N GLU A 156 22.99 -26.69 28.09
CA GLU A 156 22.68 -27.27 29.42
C GLU A 156 22.77 -28.80 29.40
N THR A 157 22.31 -29.43 28.32
CA THR A 157 22.41 -30.89 28.14
C THR A 157 23.85 -31.32 28.00
N LEU A 158 24.70 -30.56 27.27
CA LEU A 158 26.13 -30.84 27.11
C LEU A 158 26.91 -30.60 28.42
N ASP A 159 26.58 -29.55 29.17
CA ASP A 159 27.20 -29.22 30.44
C ASP A 159 26.82 -30.25 31.55
N GLY A 160 25.62 -30.86 31.44
CA GLY A 160 25.16 -31.93 32.31
C GLY A 160 25.76 -33.31 32.02
N LEU A 161 26.43 -33.49 30.89
CA LEU A 161 27.16 -34.70 30.52
C LEU A 161 28.53 -34.67 31.16
N SER A 162 28.66 -35.25 32.35
CA SER A 162 29.94 -35.52 32.99
C SER A 162 30.81 -36.40 32.06
N THR A 163 32.09 -36.08 31.92
CA THR A 163 33.08 -36.55 30.95
C THR A 163 33.35 -38.05 30.91
N ASP A 164 32.65 -38.89 31.70
CA ASP A 164 32.94 -40.33 31.84
C ASP A 164 31.76 -41.29 31.60
N ALA A 165 30.62 -40.79 31.19
CA ALA A 165 29.45 -41.65 30.96
C ALA A 165 28.89 -41.49 29.55
N ASP A 166 29.17 -42.45 28.74
CA ASP A 166 28.34 -42.91 27.63
C ASP A 166 28.40 -42.17 26.27
N VAL A 167 29.21 -42.75 25.40
CA VAL A 167 29.09 -42.61 23.91
C VAL A 167 27.64 -42.75 23.44
N LYS A 168 26.79 -43.50 24.12
CA LYS A 168 25.36 -43.61 23.85
C LYS A 168 24.55 -42.32 24.08
N ALA A 169 24.94 -41.52 25.08
CA ALA A 169 24.29 -40.22 25.32
C ALA A 169 24.58 -39.21 24.20
N LEU A 170 25.80 -39.24 23.66
CA LEU A 170 26.18 -38.43 22.50
C LEU A 170 25.42 -38.79 21.20
N ASP A 171 25.13 -40.07 21.02
CA ASP A 171 24.30 -40.49 19.85
C ASP A 171 22.84 -40.06 20.02
N ASN A 172 22.27 -40.09 21.22
CA ASN A 172 20.95 -39.58 21.50
C ASN A 172 20.86 -38.06 21.30
N VAL A 173 21.87 -37.29 21.71
CA VAL A 173 21.95 -35.84 21.49
C VAL A 173 22.08 -35.53 20.00
N ARG A 174 22.91 -36.27 19.25
CA ARG A 174 22.99 -36.14 17.78
C ARG A 174 21.65 -36.41 17.09
N GLU A 175 20.96 -37.46 17.51
CA GLU A 175 19.63 -37.79 16.97
C GLU A 175 18.62 -36.69 17.28
N HIS A 176 18.65 -36.16 18.51
CA HIS A 176 17.76 -35.05 18.92
C HIS A 176 18.04 -33.75 18.16
N ILE A 177 19.33 -33.38 17.98
CA ILE A 177 19.74 -32.25 17.15
C ILE A 177 19.29 -32.43 15.70
N SER A 178 19.44 -33.64 15.16
CA SER A 178 19.01 -33.97 13.79
C SER A 178 17.50 -33.86 13.63
N LYS A 179 16.71 -34.28 14.62
CA LYS A 179 15.25 -34.09 14.63
C LYS A 179 14.83 -32.63 14.71
N LEU A 180 15.46 -31.84 15.58
CA LEU A 180 15.20 -30.41 15.68
C LEU A 180 15.58 -29.63 14.42
N GLN A 181 16.70 -30.01 13.76
CA GLN A 181 17.07 -29.47 12.47
C GLN A 181 16.07 -29.85 11.37
N ALA A 182 15.62 -31.10 11.35
CA ALA A 182 14.61 -31.56 10.39
C ALA A 182 13.27 -30.85 10.59
N GLU A 183 12.84 -30.60 11.85
CA GLU A 183 11.63 -29.83 12.15
C GLU A 183 11.78 -28.35 11.72
N ALA A 184 12.93 -27.74 11.93
CA ALA A 184 13.23 -26.38 11.48
C ALA A 184 13.28 -26.29 9.94
N ASP A 185 13.85 -27.29 9.27
CA ASP A 185 13.90 -27.38 7.81
C ASP A 185 12.52 -27.63 7.20
N ILE A 186 11.70 -28.51 7.79
CA ILE A 186 10.30 -28.71 7.40
C ILE A 186 9.51 -27.41 7.54
N GLY A 187 9.71 -26.67 8.63
CA GLY A 187 9.11 -25.35 8.84
C GLY A 187 9.54 -24.32 7.78
N SER A 188 10.76 -24.41 7.27
CA SER A 188 11.28 -23.53 6.20
C SER A 188 10.85 -24.00 4.80
N GLU A 189 10.74 -25.31 4.56
CA GLU A 189 10.24 -25.87 3.29
C GLU A 189 8.75 -25.62 3.11
N ILE A 190 7.93 -25.75 4.14
CA ILE A 190 6.49 -25.43 4.11
C ILE A 190 6.27 -23.93 3.83
N LYS A 191 7.14 -23.03 4.35
CA LYS A 191 7.10 -21.59 4.02
C LYS A 191 7.66 -21.27 2.64
N GLY A 192 8.64 -22.04 2.15
CA GLY A 192 9.22 -21.86 0.81
C GLY A 192 8.32 -22.30 -0.35
N ASP A 193 7.39 -23.20 -0.09
CA ASP A 193 6.46 -23.75 -1.08
C ASP A 193 5.07 -23.08 -1.01
N SER A 194 4.96 -21.98 -0.27
CA SER A 194 3.71 -21.23 -0.20
C SER A 194 3.31 -20.71 -1.58
N LEU A 195 2.03 -20.75 -1.87
CA LEU A 195 1.43 -20.26 -3.10
C LEU A 195 1.90 -18.83 -3.42
N ASP A 196 2.15 -18.03 -2.38
CA ASP A 196 2.68 -16.66 -2.49
C ASP A 196 4.10 -16.59 -3.04
N ALA A 197 4.99 -17.52 -2.67
CA ALA A 197 6.34 -17.60 -3.24
C ALA A 197 6.31 -18.02 -4.71
N LYS A 198 5.41 -18.93 -5.07
CA LYS A 198 5.19 -19.34 -6.48
C LYS A 198 4.57 -18.19 -7.28
N LEU A 199 3.58 -17.49 -6.74
CA LEU A 199 2.97 -16.31 -7.35
C LEU A 199 3.97 -15.15 -7.51
N ALA A 200 4.81 -14.89 -6.52
CA ALA A 200 5.86 -13.87 -6.62
C ALA A 200 6.88 -14.20 -7.73
N LYS A 201 7.29 -15.49 -7.86
CA LYS A 201 8.14 -15.94 -8.97
C LYS A 201 7.47 -15.82 -10.34
N ILE A 202 6.18 -16.15 -10.44
CA ILE A 202 5.40 -16.02 -11.69
C ILE A 202 5.25 -14.54 -12.04
N LYS A 203 4.91 -13.69 -11.06
CA LYS A 203 4.76 -12.25 -11.26
C LYS A 203 6.07 -11.59 -11.69
N GLY A 204 7.20 -11.97 -11.09
CA GLY A 204 8.53 -11.51 -11.49
C GLY A 204 8.91 -11.95 -12.91
N ARG A 205 8.56 -13.18 -13.30
CA ARG A 205 8.78 -13.68 -14.68
C ARG A 205 7.89 -12.97 -15.70
N ALA A 206 6.63 -12.70 -15.36
CA ALA A 206 5.70 -11.98 -16.23
C ALA A 206 6.13 -10.51 -16.43
N GLN A 207 6.60 -9.84 -15.38
CA GLN A 207 7.15 -8.48 -15.47
C GLN A 207 8.41 -8.42 -16.32
N ASN A 208 9.33 -9.38 -16.16
CA ASN A 208 10.53 -9.47 -16.98
C ASN A 208 10.23 -9.81 -18.45
N ALA A 209 9.22 -10.62 -18.73
CA ALA A 209 8.77 -10.90 -20.10
C ALA A 209 8.19 -9.66 -20.76
N SER A 210 7.31 -8.91 -20.05
CA SER A 210 6.74 -7.66 -20.52
C SER A 210 7.82 -6.59 -20.77
N ALA A 211 8.78 -6.44 -19.85
CA ALA A 211 9.90 -5.50 -20.04
C ALA A 211 10.78 -5.85 -21.23
N ARG A 212 11.03 -7.15 -21.49
CA ARG A 212 11.79 -7.61 -22.68
C ARG A 212 11.03 -7.32 -23.98
N THR A 213 9.73 -7.51 -24.00
CA THR A 213 8.89 -7.21 -25.17
C THR A 213 8.88 -5.71 -25.46
N GLN A 214 8.71 -4.86 -24.43
CA GLN A 214 8.78 -3.40 -24.57
C GLN A 214 10.16 -2.93 -25.04
N LEU A 215 11.23 -3.51 -24.50
CA LEU A 215 12.59 -3.20 -24.94
C LEU A 215 12.83 -3.58 -26.41
N ALA A 216 12.33 -4.74 -26.84
CA ALA A 216 12.45 -5.18 -28.24
C ALA A 216 11.65 -4.25 -29.17
N GLU A 217 10.49 -3.81 -28.75
CA GLU A 217 9.65 -2.90 -29.51
C GLU A 217 10.26 -1.48 -29.62
N MET A 218 10.84 -0.98 -28.52
CA MET A 218 11.61 0.28 -28.55
C MET A 218 12.85 0.19 -29.44
N LYS A 219 13.59 -0.92 -29.41
CA LYS A 219 14.72 -1.13 -30.33
C LYS A 219 14.28 -1.12 -31.80
N ARG A 220 13.18 -1.80 -32.11
CA ARG A 220 12.63 -1.83 -33.47
C ARG A 220 12.17 -0.45 -33.95
N GLN A 221 11.57 0.36 -33.05
CA GLN A 221 11.20 1.75 -33.36
C GLN A 221 12.44 2.64 -33.56
N MET A 222 13.51 2.43 -32.79
CA MET A 222 14.76 3.17 -32.98
C MET A 222 15.45 2.80 -34.30
N GLU A 223 15.46 1.54 -34.69
CA GLU A 223 16.00 1.09 -35.97
C GLU A 223 15.20 1.64 -37.15
N SER A 224 13.87 1.63 -37.09
CA SER A 224 13.03 2.21 -38.14
C SER A 224 13.21 3.74 -38.27
N ARG A 225 13.41 4.46 -37.15
CA ARG A 225 13.73 5.89 -37.15
C ARG A 225 15.12 6.16 -37.77
N LYS A 226 16.11 5.33 -37.46
CA LYS A 226 17.45 5.43 -38.08
C LYS A 226 17.41 5.13 -39.59
N ALA A 227 16.66 4.13 -40.02
CA ALA A 227 16.47 3.83 -41.44
C ALA A 227 15.79 5.00 -42.18
N ALA A 228 14.73 5.58 -41.60
CA ALA A 228 14.04 6.73 -42.18
C ALA A 228 14.92 8.00 -42.23
N SER A 229 15.84 8.18 -41.29
CA SER A 229 16.78 9.34 -41.32
C SER A 229 17.88 9.17 -42.34
N VAL A 230 18.25 7.96 -42.73
CA VAL A 230 19.24 7.68 -43.78
C VAL A 230 18.65 7.87 -45.18
N GLU A 231 17.37 7.49 -45.40
CA GLU A 231 16.67 7.70 -46.67
C GLU A 231 16.34 9.20 -46.94
N GLY A 232 16.10 9.98 -45.85
CA GLY A 232 15.87 11.45 -45.99
C GLY A 232 17.11 12.26 -46.29
N GLY A 233 18.32 11.72 -46.08
CA GLY A 233 19.60 12.40 -46.34
C GLY A 233 20.11 12.30 -47.79
N VAL A 234 19.59 11.37 -48.58
CA VAL A 234 20.10 11.16 -49.97
C VAL A 234 19.31 11.96 -51.03
N LYS A 235 18.22 12.63 -50.68
CA LYS A 235 17.40 13.44 -51.62
C LYS A 235 17.72 14.94 -51.64
N LYS A 236 18.83 15.39 -51.08
CA LYS A 236 19.20 16.83 -51.06
C LYS A 236 20.54 17.16 -51.76
N THR A 237 21.03 16.31 -52.63
CA THR A 237 22.17 16.62 -53.51
C THR A 237 21.90 16.04 -54.90
N MET A 238 21.08 16.77 -55.66
CA MET A 238 21.11 16.91 -57.10
C MET A 238 20.43 18.23 -57.48
#